data_636751da10d996c5e9a9c50bb44b59d3
#
_entry.id   636751da10d996c5e9a9c50bb44b59d3
#
_cell.length_a   1.000
_cell.length_b   1.000
_cell.length_c   1.000
_cell.angle_alpha   90.00
_cell.angle_beta   90.00
_cell.angle_gamma   90.00
#
_symmetry.space_group_name_H-M   'P 1'
#
loop_
_entity.id
_entity.type
_entity.pdbx_description
1 polymer ?
#
loop_
_entity_poly.entity_id
_entity_poly.type
_entity_poly.pdbx_seq_one_letter_code
_entity_poly.pdbx_strand_id
1 'polypeptide(L)'
;MYLRYAERKGFKAKTLDILEGDEAGLKSATVLVEGLNAYGFLKSETGVHRLVRISPFDSSGRRHTSFASLEVMPEIGDDIEVDIRPEDLRVDTYRSSGAGGQHINKTESAVRITHIPTGIVVACQNERSQHQNREVAMKMLKSKLIEIKEREHLEKIEDIKGEQKDIAFGSQIRSYVFMPYTLVKDVRTGYESGNVSAVMDGDLDGFINAYLKAASQGKLSDATDDDEL
;
A
#
# COMPACT_ATOMS: atom_id res chain seq x y z
N MET A 1 -4.37 18.98 -8.14
CA MET A 1 -5.54 18.82 -7.28
C MET A 1 -5.13 18.33 -5.88
N TYR A 2 -4.64 17.10 -5.67
CA TYR A 2 -4.35 16.54 -4.34
C TYR A 2 -3.26 17.26 -3.52
N LEU A 3 -2.20 17.78 -4.14
CA LEU A 3 -1.21 18.62 -3.45
C LEU A 3 -1.86 19.89 -2.88
N ARG A 4 -2.77 20.52 -3.64
CA ARG A 4 -3.53 21.68 -3.18
C ARG A 4 -4.49 21.34 -2.05
N TYR A 5 -5.11 20.15 -2.12
CA TYR A 5 -5.93 19.64 -1.01
C TYR A 5 -5.11 19.46 0.27
N ALA A 6 -3.92 18.86 0.15
CA ALA A 6 -3.02 18.68 1.29
C ALA A 6 -2.61 20.03 1.92
N GLU A 7 -2.27 21.03 1.10
CA GLU A 7 -1.98 22.39 1.56
C GLU A 7 -3.18 23.01 2.31
N ARG A 8 -4.39 22.90 1.75
CA ARG A 8 -5.62 23.44 2.36
C ARG A 8 -5.93 22.78 3.71
N LYS A 9 -5.62 21.50 3.86
CA LYS A 9 -5.80 20.75 5.11
C LYS A 9 -4.66 20.92 6.11
N GLY A 10 -3.57 21.62 5.73
CA GLY A 10 -2.38 21.76 6.56
C GLY A 10 -1.59 20.45 6.67
N PHE A 11 -1.76 19.53 5.73
CA PHE A 11 -0.96 18.34 5.63
C PHE A 11 0.40 18.66 5.01
N LYS A 12 1.45 17.94 5.43
CA LYS A 12 2.74 17.99 4.75
C LYS A 12 2.69 17.06 3.56
N ALA A 13 2.98 17.58 2.37
CA ALA A 13 3.05 16.80 1.15
C ALA A 13 4.46 16.88 0.58
N LYS A 14 5.03 15.72 0.22
CA LYS A 14 6.34 15.58 -0.40
C LYS A 14 6.22 14.68 -1.62
N THR A 15 6.61 15.18 -2.77
CA THR A 15 6.73 14.35 -3.97
C THR A 15 7.97 13.46 -3.84
N LEU A 16 7.77 12.14 -3.93
CA LEU A 16 8.83 11.15 -3.83
C LEU A 16 9.39 10.81 -5.22
N ASP A 17 8.49 10.67 -6.20
CA ASP A 17 8.85 10.32 -7.57
C ASP A 17 7.90 10.97 -8.56
N ILE A 18 8.42 11.35 -9.74
CA ILE A 18 7.66 11.83 -10.87
C ILE A 18 8.24 11.23 -12.15
N LEU A 19 7.38 10.59 -12.93
CA LEU A 19 7.69 10.15 -14.27
C LEU A 19 6.93 10.99 -15.27
N GLU A 20 7.66 11.73 -16.10
CA GLU A 20 7.07 12.55 -17.16
C GLU A 20 6.57 11.69 -18.32
N GLY A 21 5.56 12.16 -19.03
CA GLY A 21 5.07 11.52 -20.25
C GLY A 21 5.99 11.77 -21.43
N ASP A 22 6.02 10.85 -22.38
CA ASP A 22 6.95 10.89 -23.52
C ASP A 22 6.76 12.14 -24.42
N GLU A 23 5.53 12.62 -24.54
CA GLU A 23 5.23 13.82 -25.35
C GLU A 23 4.84 15.02 -24.49
N ALA A 24 4.07 14.81 -23.42
CA ALA A 24 3.65 15.86 -22.49
C ALA A 24 2.93 15.28 -21.25
N GLY A 25 2.90 16.07 -20.18
CA GLY A 25 2.21 15.74 -18.93
C GLY A 25 2.98 14.75 -18.07
N LEU A 26 2.27 14.05 -17.19
CA LEU A 26 2.84 13.07 -16.25
C LEU A 26 2.31 11.68 -16.58
N LYS A 27 3.19 10.69 -16.57
CA LYS A 27 2.87 9.27 -16.66
C LYS A 27 2.51 8.71 -15.30
N SER A 28 3.30 9.03 -14.28
CA SER A 28 3.03 8.66 -12.89
C SER A 28 3.64 9.68 -11.93
N ALA A 29 3.11 9.75 -10.71
CA ALA A 29 3.70 10.52 -9.63
C ALA A 29 3.39 9.83 -8.30
N THR A 30 4.39 9.78 -7.41
CA THR A 30 4.24 9.27 -6.05
C THR A 30 4.42 10.41 -5.06
N VAL A 31 3.44 10.58 -4.18
CA VAL A 31 3.41 11.67 -3.20
C VAL A 31 3.19 11.10 -1.81
N LEU A 32 4.09 11.43 -0.89
CA LEU A 32 3.90 11.18 0.54
C LEU A 32 3.08 12.32 1.15
N VAL A 33 2.02 12.00 1.87
CA VAL A 33 1.17 12.96 2.57
C VAL A 33 1.10 12.61 4.05
N GLU A 34 1.62 13.51 4.88
CA GLU A 34 1.65 13.36 6.34
C GLU A 34 0.63 14.30 6.98
N GLY A 35 -0.25 13.76 7.81
CA GLY A 35 -1.24 14.57 8.54
C GLY A 35 -2.19 13.71 9.36
N LEU A 36 -2.88 14.35 10.30
CA LEU A 36 -3.85 13.67 11.15
C LEU A 36 -5.00 13.14 10.30
N ASN A 37 -5.21 11.81 10.31
CA ASN A 37 -6.23 11.12 9.52
C ASN A 37 -6.09 11.29 7.99
N ALA A 38 -4.91 11.66 7.46
CA ALA A 38 -4.70 11.88 6.04
C ALA A 38 -5.10 10.67 5.20
N TYR A 39 -4.69 9.45 5.60
CA TYR A 39 -5.11 8.22 4.95
C TYR A 39 -6.64 8.02 5.00
N GLY A 40 -7.28 8.27 6.14
CA GLY A 40 -8.73 8.12 6.31
C GLY A 40 -9.55 8.98 5.34
N PHE A 41 -9.08 10.20 5.05
CA PHE A 41 -9.69 11.09 4.07
C PHE A 41 -9.35 10.66 2.64
N LEU A 42 -8.07 10.49 2.33
CA LEU A 42 -7.60 10.26 0.97
C LEU A 42 -7.97 8.88 0.41
N LYS A 43 -8.15 7.85 1.26
CA LYS A 43 -8.59 6.53 0.80
C LYS A 43 -9.92 6.56 0.03
N SER A 44 -10.77 7.55 0.29
CA SER A 44 -12.02 7.75 -0.45
C SER A 44 -11.81 8.13 -1.92
N GLU A 45 -10.61 8.59 -2.26
CA GLU A 45 -10.24 9.06 -3.60
C GLU A 45 -9.60 7.95 -4.45
N THR A 46 -9.36 6.77 -3.87
CA THR A 46 -8.79 5.62 -4.59
C THR A 46 -9.73 5.15 -5.69
N GLY A 47 -9.22 5.02 -6.92
CA GLY A 47 -9.94 4.54 -8.08
C GLY A 47 -9.60 5.30 -9.36
N VAL A 48 -10.43 5.10 -10.39
CA VAL A 48 -10.24 5.71 -11.71
C VAL A 48 -10.99 7.03 -11.81
N HIS A 49 -10.30 8.07 -12.26
CA HIS A 49 -10.83 9.41 -12.49
C HIS A 49 -10.88 9.69 -13.98
N ARG A 50 -12.03 10.14 -14.49
CA ARG A 50 -12.27 10.48 -15.90
C ARG A 50 -12.24 11.99 -16.10
N LEU A 51 -11.38 12.46 -16.99
CA LEU A 51 -11.27 13.86 -17.37
C LEU A 51 -11.76 14.08 -18.80
N VAL A 52 -12.75 14.95 -18.98
CA VAL A 52 -13.29 15.33 -20.28
C VAL A 52 -13.04 16.81 -20.54
N ARG A 53 -12.17 17.11 -21.51
CA ARG A 53 -11.76 18.48 -21.86
C ARG A 53 -11.38 18.60 -23.33
N ILE A 54 -11.23 19.83 -23.81
CA ILE A 54 -10.51 20.08 -25.06
C ILE A 54 -9.03 19.87 -24.75
N SER A 55 -8.35 19.03 -25.54
CA SER A 55 -6.92 18.81 -25.34
C SER A 55 -6.13 20.03 -25.81
N PRO A 56 -5.20 20.55 -24.98
CA PRO A 56 -4.32 21.65 -25.41
C PRO A 56 -3.33 21.20 -26.50
N PHE A 57 -3.20 19.91 -26.76
CA PHE A 57 -2.30 19.32 -27.76
C PHE A 57 -3.02 18.97 -29.08
N ASP A 58 -4.35 19.10 -29.15
CA ASP A 58 -5.12 18.89 -30.37
C ASP A 58 -5.39 20.21 -31.07
N SER A 59 -4.72 20.44 -32.19
CA SER A 59 -4.91 21.62 -33.03
C SER A 59 -6.33 21.76 -33.57
N SER A 60 -7.09 20.68 -33.64
CA SER A 60 -8.50 20.64 -34.08
C SER A 60 -9.49 21.06 -33.00
N GLY A 61 -9.04 21.28 -31.75
CA GLY A 61 -9.88 21.71 -30.64
C GLY A 61 -10.98 20.70 -30.26
N ARG A 62 -10.79 19.42 -30.55
CA ARG A 62 -11.78 18.37 -30.24
C ARG A 62 -11.79 18.01 -28.75
N ARG A 63 -12.93 17.55 -28.31
CA ARG A 63 -13.11 17.01 -26.96
C ARG A 63 -12.41 15.65 -26.83
N HIS A 64 -11.57 15.52 -25.81
CA HIS A 64 -10.86 14.29 -25.49
C HIS A 64 -11.19 13.82 -24.07
N THR A 65 -11.20 12.52 -23.89
CA THR A 65 -11.33 11.89 -22.58
C THR A 65 -9.99 11.29 -22.19
N SER A 66 -9.57 11.57 -20.96
CA SER A 66 -8.37 10.99 -20.35
C SER A 66 -8.73 10.33 -19.03
N PHE A 67 -8.03 9.28 -18.66
CA PHE A 67 -8.19 8.59 -17.40
C PHE A 67 -6.91 8.68 -16.58
N ALA A 68 -7.08 8.79 -15.26
CA ALA A 68 -5.99 8.69 -14.30
C ALA A 68 -6.45 7.78 -13.15
N SER A 69 -5.60 6.85 -12.76
CA SER A 69 -5.83 6.03 -11.56
C SER A 69 -5.13 6.66 -10.38
N LEU A 70 -5.82 6.73 -9.24
CA LEU A 70 -5.25 7.10 -7.96
C LEU A 70 -5.26 5.87 -7.04
N GLU A 71 -4.13 5.56 -6.46
CA GLU A 71 -3.96 4.56 -5.43
C GLU A 71 -3.50 5.24 -4.15
N VAL A 72 -4.17 4.96 -3.03
CA VAL A 72 -3.83 5.53 -1.73
C VAL A 72 -3.54 4.39 -0.76
N MET A 73 -2.31 4.36 -0.25
CA MET A 73 -1.85 3.37 0.71
C MET A 73 -1.39 4.04 2.01
N PRO A 74 -1.58 3.42 3.17
CA PRO A 74 -0.95 3.88 4.38
C PRO A 74 0.56 3.65 4.30
N GLU A 75 1.35 4.60 4.82
CA GLU A 75 2.76 4.36 5.07
C GLU A 75 2.87 3.38 6.24
N ILE A 76 3.38 2.19 5.96
CA ILE A 76 3.63 1.18 6.96
C ILE A 76 5.14 1.21 7.20
N GLY A 77 5.56 1.56 8.44
CA GLY A 77 6.98 1.69 8.76
C GLY A 77 7.76 0.39 8.51
N ASP A 78 8.95 0.54 7.94
CA ASP A 78 9.87 -0.58 7.59
C ASP A 78 10.56 -1.20 8.82
N ASP A 79 10.30 -0.69 10.03
CA ASP A 79 10.91 -1.21 11.26
C ASP A 79 10.25 -2.53 11.68
N ILE A 80 10.60 -3.60 10.96
CA ILE A 80 10.26 -4.97 11.36
C ILE A 80 11.22 -5.38 12.49
N GLU A 81 11.03 -4.83 13.67
CA GLU A 81 11.69 -5.35 14.85
C GLU A 81 11.07 -6.68 15.27
N VAL A 82 11.91 -7.70 15.36
CA VAL A 82 11.56 -8.98 15.93
C VAL A 82 12.11 -9.03 17.36
N ASP A 83 11.24 -8.85 18.33
CA ASP A 83 11.56 -9.09 19.74
C ASP A 83 11.42 -10.58 20.03
N ILE A 84 12.56 -11.23 20.35
CA ILE A 84 12.60 -12.65 20.68
C ILE A 84 12.83 -12.77 22.18
N ARG A 85 11.79 -13.09 22.93
CA ARG A 85 11.89 -13.28 24.36
C ARG A 85 12.49 -14.64 24.70
N PRO A 86 13.35 -14.76 25.71
CA PRO A 86 13.91 -16.06 26.11
C PRO A 86 12.86 -17.11 26.49
N GLU A 87 11.73 -16.69 27.03
CA GLU A 87 10.60 -17.54 27.41
C GLU A 87 9.86 -18.17 26.23
N ASP A 88 9.96 -17.55 25.04
CA ASP A 88 9.37 -18.03 23.79
C ASP A 88 10.28 -19.07 23.08
N LEU A 89 11.44 -19.35 23.65
CA LEU A 89 12.45 -20.24 23.06
C LEU A 89 12.59 -21.53 23.85
N ARG A 90 12.49 -22.64 23.15
CA ARG A 90 12.95 -23.94 23.64
C ARG A 90 14.27 -24.29 22.97
N VAL A 91 15.31 -24.46 23.77
CA VAL A 91 16.66 -24.78 23.30
C VAL A 91 16.99 -26.21 23.71
N ASP A 92 17.16 -27.09 22.73
CA ASP A 92 17.54 -28.49 22.90
C ASP A 92 18.98 -28.70 22.36
N THR A 93 19.81 -29.41 23.10
CA THR A 93 21.16 -29.79 22.65
C THR A 93 21.16 -31.29 22.30
N TYR A 94 21.89 -31.65 21.27
CA TYR A 94 21.99 -33.04 20.82
C TYR A 94 23.38 -33.33 20.22
N ARG A 95 23.66 -34.61 20.04
CA ARG A 95 24.91 -35.04 19.42
C ARG A 95 24.84 -34.82 17.93
N SER A 96 25.86 -34.15 17.37
CA SER A 96 25.95 -33.95 15.93
C SER A 96 26.18 -35.30 15.25
N SER A 97 25.46 -35.53 14.15
CA SER A 97 25.64 -36.72 13.29
C SER A 97 26.38 -36.29 12.02
N GLY A 98 27.55 -36.90 11.75
CA GLY A 98 28.33 -36.61 10.54
C GLY A 98 29.55 -37.51 10.44
N ALA A 99 30.18 -37.58 9.24
CA ALA A 99 31.40 -38.31 8.96
C ALA A 99 32.63 -37.58 9.56
N GLY A 100 32.68 -37.46 10.89
CA GLY A 100 33.80 -36.87 11.62
C GLY A 100 34.24 -37.76 12.73
N GLY A 101 35.56 -37.82 13.01
CA GLY A 101 36.19 -38.76 13.94
C GLY A 101 35.61 -38.81 15.36
N GLN A 102 36.17 -39.64 16.21
CA GLN A 102 35.69 -40.00 17.58
C GLN A 102 35.26 -38.83 18.50
N HIS A 103 35.69 -37.61 18.21
CA HIS A 103 35.39 -36.44 19.03
C HIS A 103 33.98 -35.86 18.77
N ILE A 104 33.46 -35.96 17.56
CA ILE A 104 32.15 -35.46 17.14
C ILE A 104 31.01 -36.26 17.78
N ASN A 105 31.22 -37.56 17.98
CA ASN A 105 30.21 -38.46 18.54
C ASN A 105 30.13 -38.46 20.09
N LYS A 106 31.02 -37.73 20.76
CA LYS A 106 31.06 -37.69 22.26
C LYS A 106 30.54 -36.39 22.87
N THR A 107 30.45 -35.30 22.12
CA THR A 107 30.05 -34.00 22.63
C THR A 107 28.70 -33.57 22.05
N GLU A 108 27.79 -33.12 22.89
CA GLU A 108 26.49 -32.56 22.50
C GLU A 108 26.65 -31.10 22.08
N SER A 109 27.34 -30.86 20.95
CA SER A 109 27.62 -29.52 20.43
C SER A 109 26.53 -28.98 19.52
N ALA A 110 25.68 -29.84 18.95
CA ALA A 110 24.58 -29.42 18.11
C ALA A 110 23.46 -28.77 18.93
N VAL A 111 22.89 -27.68 18.40
CA VAL A 111 21.83 -26.91 19.05
C VAL A 111 20.61 -26.82 18.15
N ARG A 112 19.44 -27.09 18.71
CA ARG A 112 18.15 -26.87 18.09
C ARG A 112 17.39 -25.84 18.91
N ILE A 113 16.88 -24.82 18.24
CA ILE A 113 16.03 -23.79 18.85
C ILE A 113 14.64 -23.87 18.23
N THR A 114 13.65 -24.00 19.07
CA THR A 114 12.25 -23.94 18.66
C THR A 114 11.63 -22.67 19.21
N HIS A 115 11.08 -21.84 18.32
CA HIS A 115 10.29 -20.69 18.72
C HIS A 115 8.84 -21.13 18.95
N ILE A 116 8.42 -21.15 20.23
CA ILE A 116 7.16 -21.76 20.68
C ILE A 116 5.94 -21.10 20.00
N PRO A 117 5.84 -19.74 19.91
CA PRO A 117 4.65 -19.10 19.35
C PRO A 117 4.43 -19.39 17.86
N THR A 118 5.49 -19.51 17.06
CA THR A 118 5.40 -19.72 15.61
C THR A 118 5.66 -21.17 15.20
N GLY A 119 6.15 -22.02 16.11
CA GLY A 119 6.52 -23.41 15.81
C GLY A 119 7.78 -23.54 14.92
N ILE A 120 8.51 -22.44 14.65
CA ILE A 120 9.71 -22.47 13.82
C ILE A 120 10.82 -23.21 14.56
N VAL A 121 11.45 -24.16 13.85
CA VAL A 121 12.59 -24.91 14.34
C VAL A 121 13.81 -24.61 13.50
N VAL A 122 14.91 -24.26 14.16
CA VAL A 122 16.24 -24.08 13.55
C VAL A 122 17.24 -25.00 14.25
N ALA A 123 18.18 -25.56 13.52
CA ALA A 123 19.25 -26.40 14.05
C ALA A 123 20.59 -25.99 13.47
N CYS A 124 21.61 -25.97 14.30
CA CYS A 124 22.99 -25.70 13.89
C CYS A 124 23.94 -26.72 14.54
N GLN A 125 24.82 -27.32 13.73
CA GLN A 125 25.82 -28.29 14.17
C GLN A 125 27.19 -28.10 13.52
N ASN A 126 27.40 -26.96 12.83
CA ASN A 126 28.58 -26.73 11.99
C ASN A 126 29.83 -26.42 12.79
N GLU A 127 29.67 -25.87 13.99
CA GLU A 127 30.77 -25.45 14.85
C GLU A 127 31.06 -26.50 15.93
N ARG A 128 32.33 -26.53 16.40
CA ARG A 128 32.74 -27.39 17.52
C ARG A 128 32.22 -26.91 18.86
N SER A 129 31.92 -25.64 18.99
CA SER A 129 31.45 -25.02 20.22
C SER A 129 29.90 -24.93 20.24
N GLN A 130 29.29 -25.48 21.26
CA GLN A 130 27.85 -25.36 21.52
C GLN A 130 27.39 -23.90 21.57
N HIS A 131 28.20 -23.02 22.15
CA HIS A 131 27.90 -21.60 22.26
C HIS A 131 27.82 -20.94 20.87
N GLN A 132 28.80 -21.23 19.98
CA GLN A 132 28.80 -20.72 18.60
C GLN A 132 27.62 -21.25 17.80
N ASN A 133 27.29 -22.55 17.93
CA ASN A 133 26.11 -23.12 17.29
C ASN A 133 24.82 -22.46 17.76
N ARG A 134 24.72 -22.10 19.05
CA ARG A 134 23.58 -21.37 19.61
C ARG A 134 23.46 -19.96 19.02
N GLU A 135 24.55 -19.23 18.90
CA GLU A 135 24.57 -17.89 18.29
C GLU A 135 24.16 -17.92 16.82
N VAL A 136 24.68 -18.88 16.06
CA VAL A 136 24.31 -19.08 14.64
C VAL A 136 22.82 -19.46 14.52
N ALA A 137 22.35 -20.40 15.34
CA ALA A 137 20.94 -20.78 15.34
C ALA A 137 20.01 -19.60 15.70
N MET A 138 20.40 -18.73 16.65
CA MET A 138 19.65 -17.51 16.97
C MET A 138 19.58 -16.55 15.79
N LYS A 139 20.69 -16.35 15.07
CA LYS A 139 20.69 -15.53 13.85
C LYS A 139 19.79 -16.12 12.77
N MET A 140 19.83 -17.44 12.57
CA MET A 140 18.96 -18.14 11.62
C MET A 140 17.48 -18.00 12.00
N LEU A 141 17.15 -18.12 13.29
CA LEU A 141 15.80 -17.92 13.79
C LEU A 141 15.31 -16.50 13.54
N LYS A 142 16.13 -15.49 13.87
CA LYS A 142 15.81 -14.09 13.64
C LYS A 142 15.52 -13.81 12.17
N SER A 143 16.35 -14.30 11.25
CA SER A 143 16.16 -14.15 9.80
C SER A 143 14.84 -14.77 9.34
N LYS A 144 14.49 -15.99 9.81
CA LYS A 144 13.21 -16.63 9.46
C LYS A 144 11.98 -15.89 10.01
N LEU A 145 12.09 -15.33 11.21
CA LEU A 145 10.99 -14.55 11.79
C LEU A 145 10.79 -13.22 11.06
N ILE A 146 11.89 -12.58 10.61
CA ILE A 146 11.81 -11.38 9.76
C ILE A 146 11.11 -11.73 8.44
N GLU A 147 11.52 -12.80 7.75
CA GLU A 147 10.92 -13.25 6.50
C GLU A 147 9.39 -13.50 6.62
N ILE A 148 8.94 -14.10 7.72
CA ILE A 148 7.52 -14.32 7.97
C ILE A 148 6.79 -13.00 8.18
N LYS A 149 7.34 -12.09 8.99
CA LYS A 149 6.75 -10.77 9.20
C LYS A 149 6.69 -9.94 7.93
N GLU A 150 7.71 -9.99 7.08
CA GLU A 150 7.71 -9.36 5.76
C GLU A 150 6.60 -9.91 4.88
N ARG A 151 6.42 -11.23 4.86
CA ARG A 151 5.32 -11.85 4.09
C ARG A 151 3.94 -11.46 4.62
N GLU A 152 3.71 -11.50 5.93
CA GLU A 152 2.46 -11.04 6.55
C GLU A 152 2.19 -9.55 6.27
N HIS A 153 3.25 -8.76 6.20
CA HIS A 153 3.18 -7.36 5.85
C HIS A 153 2.76 -7.14 4.40
N LEU A 154 3.34 -7.90 3.46
CA LEU A 154 2.96 -7.88 2.05
C LEU A 154 1.50 -8.33 1.84
N GLU A 155 1.06 -9.41 2.50
CA GLU A 155 -0.33 -9.88 2.47
C GLU A 155 -1.30 -8.79 2.97
N LYS A 156 -0.96 -8.08 4.05
CA LYS A 156 -1.77 -6.94 4.54
C LYS A 156 -1.83 -5.78 3.54
N ILE A 157 -0.73 -5.50 2.84
CA ILE A 157 -0.70 -4.47 1.79
C ILE A 157 -1.61 -4.89 0.63
N GLU A 158 -1.57 -6.15 0.20
CA GLU A 158 -2.43 -6.68 -0.86
C GLU A 158 -3.90 -6.63 -0.47
N ASP A 159 -4.23 -7.01 0.76
CA ASP A 159 -5.60 -6.91 1.31
C ASP A 159 -6.12 -5.46 1.34
N ILE A 160 -5.24 -4.49 1.65
CA ILE A 160 -5.57 -3.06 1.68
C ILE A 160 -5.74 -2.51 0.25
N LYS A 161 -4.94 -2.98 -0.70
CA LYS A 161 -5.05 -2.58 -2.12
C LYS A 161 -6.40 -2.99 -2.71
N GLY A 162 -6.92 -4.14 -2.34
CA GLY A 162 -8.11 -4.72 -2.96
C GLY A 162 -7.91 -5.07 -4.44
N GLU A 163 -8.97 -5.42 -5.13
CA GLU A 163 -8.91 -5.69 -6.57
C GLU A 163 -8.64 -4.39 -7.34
N GLN A 164 -7.52 -4.35 -8.07
CA GLN A 164 -7.25 -3.28 -9.03
C GLN A 164 -8.22 -3.41 -10.21
N LYS A 165 -9.13 -2.43 -10.33
CA LYS A 165 -10.02 -2.36 -11.49
C LYS A 165 -9.25 -1.81 -12.70
N ASP A 166 -9.48 -2.38 -13.86
CA ASP A 166 -8.91 -1.88 -15.11
C ASP A 166 -9.25 -0.40 -15.34
N ILE A 167 -8.28 0.35 -15.86
CA ILE A 167 -8.44 1.78 -16.20
C ILE A 167 -9.29 1.87 -17.48
N ALA A 168 -10.60 1.73 -17.34
CA ALA A 168 -11.58 1.68 -18.43
C ALA A 168 -12.84 2.48 -18.11
N PHE A 169 -13.70 2.66 -19.11
CA PHE A 169 -14.93 3.43 -18.99
C PHE A 169 -15.90 2.93 -17.89
N GLY A 170 -15.97 1.65 -17.58
CA GLY A 170 -16.85 1.09 -16.56
C GLY A 170 -16.31 1.16 -15.11
N SER A 171 -15.11 1.63 -14.88
CA SER A 171 -14.43 1.58 -13.56
C SER A 171 -14.25 2.94 -12.90
N GLN A 172 -14.79 4.01 -13.49
CA GLN A 172 -14.60 5.36 -13.01
C GLN A 172 -15.37 5.65 -11.71
N ILE A 173 -14.69 6.24 -10.73
CA ILE A 173 -15.33 6.70 -9.49
C ILE A 173 -15.81 8.16 -9.58
N ARG A 174 -15.11 8.98 -10.39
CA ARG A 174 -15.42 10.39 -10.54
C ARG A 174 -15.14 10.91 -11.94
N SER A 175 -16.05 11.72 -12.46
CA SER A 175 -15.94 12.37 -13.76
C SER A 175 -15.76 13.87 -13.60
N TYR A 176 -14.83 14.46 -14.34
CA TYR A 176 -14.54 15.89 -14.40
C TYR A 176 -14.79 16.36 -15.83
N VAL A 177 -15.87 17.11 -16.04
CA VAL A 177 -16.27 17.61 -17.36
C VAL A 177 -16.02 19.12 -17.42
N PHE A 178 -15.21 19.57 -18.38
CA PHE A 178 -14.91 20.97 -18.64
C PHE A 178 -15.70 21.54 -19.83
N MET A 179 -16.18 20.67 -20.72
CA MET A 179 -16.91 21.05 -21.95
C MET A 179 -17.87 19.95 -22.37
N PRO A 180 -19.10 20.26 -22.84
CA PRO A 180 -19.67 21.59 -23.13
C PRO A 180 -20.22 22.32 -21.88
N TYR A 181 -20.30 21.64 -20.77
CA TYR A 181 -20.70 22.17 -19.47
C TYR A 181 -19.62 21.87 -18.42
N THR A 182 -19.66 22.51 -17.26
CA THR A 182 -18.71 22.25 -16.18
C THR A 182 -19.40 21.46 -15.09
N LEU A 183 -18.90 20.25 -14.80
CA LEU A 183 -19.43 19.38 -13.77
C LEU A 183 -18.35 18.42 -13.26
N VAL A 184 -18.30 18.26 -11.94
CA VAL A 184 -17.61 17.12 -11.30
C VAL A 184 -18.69 16.28 -10.61
N LYS A 185 -18.72 14.98 -10.92
CA LYS A 185 -19.70 14.03 -10.36
C LYS A 185 -18.99 12.79 -9.83
N ASP A 186 -19.28 12.41 -8.60
CA ASP A 186 -18.86 11.12 -8.03
C ASP A 186 -19.99 10.10 -8.21
N VAL A 187 -19.75 9.06 -8.99
CA VAL A 187 -20.78 8.07 -9.33
C VAL A 187 -21.18 7.18 -8.15
N ARG A 188 -20.31 7.04 -7.15
CA ARG A 188 -20.54 6.19 -5.97
C ARG A 188 -21.53 6.82 -4.98
N THR A 189 -21.57 8.15 -4.94
CA THR A 189 -22.35 8.91 -3.96
C THR A 189 -23.40 9.80 -4.60
N GLY A 190 -23.31 10.03 -5.92
CA GLY A 190 -24.13 11.00 -6.64
C GLY A 190 -23.83 12.46 -6.29
N TYR A 191 -22.78 12.74 -5.50
CA TYR A 191 -22.41 14.11 -5.16
C TYR A 191 -21.83 14.84 -6.37
N GLU A 192 -22.29 16.08 -6.61
CA GLU A 192 -21.93 16.88 -7.77
C GLU A 192 -21.45 18.28 -7.38
N SER A 193 -20.56 18.86 -8.18
CA SER A 193 -20.12 20.24 -8.09
C SER A 193 -19.95 20.85 -9.48
N GLY A 194 -20.60 21.98 -9.75
CA GLY A 194 -20.40 22.73 -11.01
C GLY A 194 -19.12 23.56 -11.04
N ASN A 195 -18.44 23.74 -9.89
CA ASN A 195 -17.21 24.54 -9.81
C ASN A 195 -15.97 23.65 -9.99
N VAL A 196 -15.73 23.19 -11.21
CA VAL A 196 -14.59 22.33 -11.56
C VAL A 196 -13.26 22.98 -11.18
N SER A 197 -13.12 24.30 -11.33
CA SER A 197 -11.89 25.01 -11.01
C SER A 197 -11.56 24.94 -9.51
N ALA A 198 -12.56 25.11 -8.63
CA ALA A 198 -12.35 24.98 -7.19
C ALA A 198 -11.96 23.55 -6.81
N VAL A 199 -12.59 22.55 -7.41
CA VAL A 199 -12.25 21.12 -7.19
C VAL A 199 -10.83 20.84 -7.63
N MET A 200 -10.41 21.32 -8.80
CA MET A 200 -9.02 21.16 -9.26
C MET A 200 -8.01 21.93 -8.39
N ASP A 201 -8.44 22.97 -7.71
CA ASP A 201 -7.64 23.69 -6.71
C ASP A 201 -7.75 23.09 -5.29
N GLY A 202 -8.26 21.86 -5.18
CA GLY A 202 -8.25 21.07 -3.94
C GLY A 202 -9.49 21.20 -3.06
N ASP A 203 -10.62 21.68 -3.58
CA ASP A 203 -11.89 21.68 -2.85
C ASP A 203 -12.59 20.31 -2.97
N LEU A 204 -12.09 19.34 -2.18
CA LEU A 204 -12.53 17.95 -2.23
C LEU A 204 -13.41 17.55 -1.03
N ASP A 205 -13.60 18.44 -0.04
CA ASP A 205 -14.28 18.09 1.20
C ASP A 205 -15.71 17.57 0.98
N GLY A 206 -16.45 18.15 0.04
CA GLY A 206 -17.78 17.71 -0.30
C GLY A 206 -17.83 16.25 -0.76
N PHE A 207 -16.93 15.87 -1.66
CA PHE A 207 -16.81 14.51 -2.18
C PHE A 207 -16.36 13.50 -1.12
N ILE A 208 -15.31 13.85 -0.37
CA ILE A 208 -14.78 13.00 0.69
C ILE A 208 -15.82 12.76 1.78
N ASN A 209 -16.51 13.81 2.23
CA ASN A 209 -17.54 13.69 3.26
C ASN A 209 -18.77 12.90 2.77
N ALA A 210 -19.18 13.10 1.52
CA ALA A 210 -20.27 12.32 0.93
C ALA A 210 -19.92 10.83 0.88
N TYR A 211 -18.68 10.50 0.45
CA TYR A 211 -18.20 9.13 0.44
C TYR A 211 -18.14 8.52 1.84
N LEU A 212 -17.51 9.20 2.81
CA LEU A 212 -17.38 8.68 4.17
C LEU A 212 -18.74 8.45 4.83
N LYS A 213 -19.70 9.34 4.57
CA LYS A 213 -21.08 9.20 5.06
C LYS A 213 -21.79 8.01 4.41
N ALA A 214 -21.68 7.84 3.08
CA ALA A 214 -22.27 6.72 2.37
C ALA A 214 -21.63 5.39 2.81
N ALA A 215 -20.31 5.36 2.96
CA ALA A 215 -19.57 4.19 3.45
C ALA A 215 -20.03 3.78 4.86
N SER A 216 -20.19 4.74 5.78
CA SER A 216 -20.65 4.47 7.14
C SER A 216 -22.09 3.92 7.20
N GLN A 217 -22.90 4.18 6.18
CA GLN A 217 -24.29 3.72 6.05
C GLN A 217 -24.42 2.45 5.19
N GLY A 218 -23.35 1.95 4.60
CA GLY A 218 -23.38 0.82 3.66
C GLY A 218 -24.14 1.12 2.36
N LYS A 219 -24.15 2.39 1.92
CA LYS A 219 -24.94 2.88 0.77
C LYS A 219 -24.05 3.33 -0.41
N LEU A 220 -22.85 2.77 -0.54
CA LEU A 220 -22.04 3.00 -1.73
C LEU A 220 -22.67 2.23 -2.89
N SER A 221 -22.95 2.90 -4.01
CA SER A 221 -23.35 2.24 -5.25
C SER A 221 -22.12 1.73 -5.99
N ASP A 222 -22.24 0.56 -6.60
CA ASP A 222 -21.23 0.08 -7.53
C ASP A 222 -21.18 0.99 -8.77
N ALA A 223 -19.98 1.26 -9.27
CA ALA A 223 -19.70 2.25 -10.32
C ALA A 223 -20.17 1.84 -11.74
N THR A 224 -21.28 1.09 -11.88
CA THR A 224 -21.68 0.44 -13.14
C THR A 224 -22.88 1.04 -13.86
N ASP A 225 -23.58 2.03 -13.30
CA ASP A 225 -24.84 2.50 -13.90
C ASP A 225 -24.89 4.01 -14.14
N ASP A 226 -24.09 4.58 -15.05
CA ASP A 226 -24.38 5.89 -15.65
C ASP A 226 -23.64 6.05 -17.01
N ASP A 227 -23.93 5.19 -17.98
CA ASP A 227 -23.48 5.35 -19.37
C ASP A 227 -24.45 6.21 -20.23
N GLU A 228 -25.35 6.99 -19.61
CA GLU A 228 -26.22 7.92 -20.33
C GLU A 228 -25.93 9.38 -19.92
N LEU A 229 -24.82 9.98 -20.44
CA LEU A 229 -24.71 11.44 -20.66
C LEU A 229 -23.66 11.75 -21.76
#